data_d1df21c627a0c26db01382e0f4e65d1a
#
_entry.id   d1df21c627a0c26db01382e0f4e65d1a
#
_cell.length_a   1.000
_cell.length_b   1.000
_cell.length_c   1.000
_cell.angle_alpha   90.00
_cell.angle_beta   90.00
_cell.angle_gamma   90.00
#
_symmetry.space_group_name_H-M   'P 1'
#
loop_
_entity.id
_entity.type
_entity.pdbx_description
1 polymer ?
#
loop_
_entity_poly.entity_id
_entity_poly.type
_entity_poly.pdbx_seq_one_letter_code
_entity_poly.pdbx_strand_id
1 'polypeptide(L)'
;MHTALITVMTTFSELRNKQVVNLRDGSVLGCIYDLEINSCTGEICAICLPGNGLLASLSSKNRISIPWRDIERIGKDTILVRASCEISDKNA
;
A
#
# COMPACT_ATOMS: atom_id res chain seq x y z
N MET A 1 -15.89 20.75 15.83
CA MET A 1 -15.52 20.24 15.83
C MET A 1 -14.86 19.51 15.95
N HIS A 2 -14.71 19.34 16.08
CA HIS A 2 -14.13 18.79 16.22
C HIS A 2 -13.79 17.76 16.43
N THR A 3 -14.26 17.34 16.66
CA THR A 3 -14.08 16.21 16.71
C THR A 3 -12.94 15.63 16.32
N ALA A 4 -12.32 16.07 15.72
CA ALA A 4 -11.16 15.63 15.29
C ALA A 4 -10.19 15.32 16.27
N LEU A 5 -10.58 15.27 17.42
CA LEU A 5 -9.65 15.00 18.42
C LEU A 5 -9.34 13.58 18.60
N ILE A 6 -10.04 12.71 17.92
CA ILE A 6 -9.73 11.32 18.07
C ILE A 6 -8.51 11.00 17.26
N THR A 7 -7.50 10.51 17.90
CA THR A 7 -6.31 10.10 17.22
C THR A 7 -6.30 8.60 17.15
N VAL A 8 -6.32 8.08 15.96
CA VAL A 8 -6.31 6.66 15.77
C VAL A 8 -4.93 6.30 15.26
N MET A 9 -4.23 5.52 16.02
CA MET A 9 -2.88 5.15 15.66
C MET A 9 -2.86 3.73 15.17
N THR A 10 -1.99 3.46 14.23
CA THR A 10 -1.81 2.13 13.75
C THR A 10 -0.31 1.87 13.63
N THR A 11 0.04 0.63 13.50
CA THR A 11 1.44 0.25 13.40
C THR A 11 1.65 -0.45 12.08
N PHE A 12 2.90 -0.60 11.70
CA PHE A 12 3.20 -1.34 10.48
C PHE A 12 2.74 -2.79 10.64
N SER A 13 2.88 -3.34 11.84
CA SER A 13 2.44 -4.71 12.06
C SER A 13 0.95 -4.87 11.78
N GLU A 14 0.17 -3.86 12.09
CA GLU A 14 -1.24 -3.92 11.80
C GLU A 14 -1.52 -3.69 10.32
N LEU A 15 -0.79 -2.79 9.72
CA LEU A 15 -1.01 -2.51 8.31
C LEU A 15 -0.70 -3.72 7.45
N ARG A 16 0.35 -4.43 7.78
CA ARG A 16 0.76 -5.55 6.94
C ARG A 16 -0.19 -6.73 7.02
N ASN A 17 -1.08 -6.74 7.99
CA ASN A 17 -2.06 -7.79 8.09
C ASN A 17 -3.35 -7.48 7.36
N LYS A 18 -3.45 -6.32 6.74
CA LYS A 18 -4.66 -5.94 6.03
C LYS A 18 -4.45 -6.13 4.55
N GLN A 19 -5.53 -6.44 3.87
CA GLN A 19 -5.43 -6.61 2.44
C GLN A 19 -5.61 -5.31 1.73
N VAL A 20 -4.82 -5.06 0.72
CA VAL A 20 -4.90 -3.84 -0.05
C VAL A 20 -5.80 -4.09 -1.25
N VAL A 21 -6.82 -3.25 -1.39
CA VAL A 21 -7.79 -3.38 -2.46
C VAL A 21 -7.75 -2.12 -3.31
N ASN A 22 -7.65 -2.31 -4.61
CA ASN A 22 -7.61 -1.19 -5.52
C ASN A 22 -9.03 -0.82 -5.90
N LEU A 23 -9.42 0.39 -5.57
CA LEU A 23 -10.79 0.82 -5.82
C LEU A 23 -11.07 1.05 -7.29
N ARG A 24 -10.05 1.18 -8.10
CA ARG A 24 -10.29 1.40 -9.51
C ARG A 24 -10.90 0.20 -10.19
N ASP A 25 -10.50 -0.98 -9.77
CA ASP A 25 -11.01 -2.17 -10.43
C ASP A 25 -11.42 -3.26 -9.44
N GLY A 26 -11.37 -2.98 -8.17
CA GLY A 26 -11.79 -3.95 -7.18
C GLY A 26 -10.82 -5.08 -6.93
N SER A 27 -9.64 -5.00 -7.49
CA SER A 27 -8.72 -6.13 -7.34
C SER A 27 -8.05 -6.11 -5.99
N VAL A 28 -7.72 -7.27 -5.50
CA VAL A 28 -6.99 -7.41 -4.25
C VAL A 28 -5.53 -7.51 -4.61
N LEU A 29 -4.76 -6.59 -4.08
CA LEU A 29 -3.35 -6.51 -4.46
C LEU A 29 -2.44 -7.24 -3.51
N GLY A 30 -2.97 -7.71 -2.40
CA GLY A 30 -2.16 -8.44 -1.44
C GLY A 30 -1.91 -7.62 -0.21
N CYS A 31 -0.93 -8.02 0.56
CA CYS A 31 -0.61 -7.35 1.80
C CYS A 31 0.71 -6.62 1.68
N ILE A 32 0.84 -5.56 2.43
CA ILE A 32 2.06 -4.78 2.42
C ILE A 32 3.19 -5.61 2.99
N TYR A 33 4.32 -5.61 2.34
CA TYR A 33 5.45 -6.28 2.91
C TYR A 33 6.61 -5.31 3.19
N ASP A 34 6.51 -4.09 2.73
CA ASP A 34 7.57 -3.13 2.96
C ASP A 34 7.04 -1.72 2.80
N LEU A 35 7.79 -0.77 3.29
CA LEU A 35 7.45 0.63 3.16
C LEU A 35 8.65 1.39 2.63
N GLU A 36 8.37 2.44 1.88
CA GLU A 36 9.44 3.35 1.46
C GLU A 36 9.32 4.59 2.30
N ILE A 37 10.39 4.96 2.93
CA ILE A 37 10.40 6.08 3.85
C ILE A 37 11.46 7.07 3.42
N ASN A 38 11.10 8.33 3.41
CA ASN A 38 12.06 9.37 3.12
C ASN A 38 12.91 9.57 4.36
N SER A 39 14.17 9.21 4.30
CA SER A 39 14.98 9.23 5.49
C SER A 39 15.36 10.64 5.92
N CYS A 40 15.19 11.63 5.05
CA CYS A 40 15.46 12.99 5.46
C CYS A 40 14.30 13.58 6.24
N THR A 41 13.09 13.28 5.86
CA THR A 41 11.92 13.85 6.51
C THR A 41 11.23 12.91 7.46
N GLY A 42 11.47 11.62 7.30
CA GLY A 42 10.79 10.63 8.11
C GLY A 42 9.41 10.27 7.61
N GLU A 43 9.04 10.77 6.46
CA GLU A 43 7.69 10.51 5.97
C GLU A 43 7.61 9.24 5.17
N ILE A 44 6.47 8.59 5.24
CA ILE A 44 6.24 7.40 4.45
C ILE A 44 5.91 7.85 3.03
N CYS A 45 6.61 7.29 2.07
CA CYS A 45 6.42 7.67 0.69
C CYS A 45 5.54 6.71 -0.06
N ALA A 46 5.63 5.44 0.25
CA ALA A 46 4.88 4.44 -0.49
C ALA A 46 4.78 3.15 0.28
N ILE A 47 3.80 2.35 -0.08
CA ILE A 47 3.70 1.00 0.44
C ILE A 47 4.10 0.06 -0.68
N CYS A 48 4.72 -1.05 -0.30
CA CYS A 48 5.21 -2.02 -1.26
C CYS A 48 4.50 -3.34 -1.11
N LEU A 49 4.01 -3.83 -2.22
CA LEU A 49 3.26 -5.07 -2.27
C LEU A 49 3.99 -6.05 -3.16
N PRO A 50 3.75 -7.33 -2.96
CA PRO A 50 4.53 -8.33 -3.68
C PRO A 50 4.16 -8.49 -5.15
N GLY A 51 3.23 -7.74 -5.64
CA GLY A 51 2.79 -7.98 -7.00
C GLY A 51 1.79 -9.08 -6.99
N ASN A 52 1.25 -9.41 -8.14
CA ASN A 52 0.19 -10.35 -8.09
C ASN A 52 0.54 -11.62 -8.75
N GLY A 53 -0.11 -12.63 -8.34
CA GLY A 53 -0.14 -13.87 -9.01
C GLY A 53 1.11 -14.67 -8.95
N LEU A 54 1.17 -15.59 -9.81
CA LEU A 54 2.25 -16.53 -9.81
C LEU A 54 3.56 -15.91 -10.14
N LEU A 55 3.51 -14.86 -10.91
CA LEU A 55 4.76 -14.28 -11.35
C LEU A 55 5.51 -13.63 -10.23
N ALA A 56 4.81 -13.23 -9.20
CA ALA A 56 5.46 -12.55 -8.11
C ALA A 56 6.44 -13.47 -7.41
N SER A 57 6.15 -14.72 -7.36
CA SER A 57 7.04 -15.61 -6.67
C SER A 57 8.25 -15.98 -7.52
N LEU A 58 8.18 -15.72 -8.80
CA LEU A 58 9.31 -16.05 -9.65
C LEU A 58 10.24 -14.88 -9.86
N SER A 59 9.78 -13.69 -9.61
CA SER A 59 10.59 -12.55 -9.89
C SER A 59 10.35 -11.48 -8.87
N SER A 60 11.37 -11.06 -8.22
CA SER A 60 11.23 -9.99 -7.28
C SER A 60 11.03 -8.67 -7.98
N LYS A 61 11.06 -8.65 -9.29
CA LYS A 61 10.84 -7.42 -9.99
C LYS A 61 9.39 -7.07 -10.14
N ASN A 62 8.50 -8.00 -9.79
CA ASN A 62 7.09 -7.72 -9.94
C ASN A 62 6.50 -7.11 -8.71
N ARG A 63 7.22 -6.23 -8.10
CA ARG A 63 6.69 -5.57 -6.94
C ARG A 63 5.83 -4.42 -7.34
N ILE A 64 4.86 -4.09 -6.51
CA ILE A 64 4.00 -2.97 -6.73
C ILE A 64 4.32 -1.94 -5.67
N SER A 65 4.56 -0.72 -6.10
CA SER A 65 4.81 0.36 -5.17
C SER A 65 3.66 1.36 -5.33
N ILE A 66 2.94 1.61 -4.26
CA ILE A 66 1.81 2.51 -4.30
C ILE A 66 2.13 3.72 -3.46
N PRO A 67 2.09 4.91 -4.06
CA PRO A 67 2.38 6.12 -3.30
C PRO A 67 1.44 6.25 -2.12
N TRP A 68 1.97 6.73 -1.03
CA TRP A 68 1.18 6.88 0.18
C TRP A 68 -0.05 7.75 -0.06
N ARG A 69 0.07 8.73 -0.93
CA ARG A 69 -1.05 9.62 -1.18
C ARG A 69 -2.19 8.95 -1.91
N ASP A 70 -1.96 7.78 -2.50
CA ASP A 70 -3.03 7.07 -3.18
C ASP A 70 -3.86 6.22 -2.24
N ILE A 71 -3.52 6.19 -0.96
CA ILE A 71 -4.32 5.46 -0.01
C ILE A 71 -5.53 6.31 0.33
N GLU A 72 -6.70 5.75 0.09
CA GLU A 72 -7.94 6.46 0.36
C GLU A 72 -8.41 6.23 1.77
N ARG A 73 -8.23 5.05 2.27
CA ARG A 73 -8.73 4.75 3.59
C ARG A 73 -8.02 3.53 4.15
N ILE A 74 -7.74 3.57 5.43
CA ILE A 74 -7.21 2.42 6.13
C ILE A 74 -8.34 1.93 7.02
N GLY A 75 -8.87 0.78 6.66
CA GLY A 75 -9.98 0.21 7.40
C GLY A 75 -9.52 -0.81 8.41
N LYS A 76 -10.47 -1.52 8.97
CA LYS A 76 -10.16 -2.49 9.97
C LYS A 76 -9.42 -3.68 9.38
N ASP A 77 -9.87 -4.16 8.25
CA ASP A 77 -9.27 -5.33 7.65
C ASP A 77 -8.70 -5.07 6.28
N THR A 78 -8.90 -3.91 5.74
CA THR A 78 -8.46 -3.61 4.38
C THR A 78 -7.87 -2.23 4.31
N ILE A 79 -7.05 -2.02 3.30
CA ILE A 79 -6.53 -0.72 2.96
C ILE A 79 -7.01 -0.43 1.55
N LEU A 80 -7.73 0.64 1.39
CA LEU A 80 -8.31 0.97 0.10
C LEU A 80 -7.44 2.00 -0.59
N VAL A 81 -7.02 1.68 -1.81
CA VAL A 81 -6.16 2.58 -2.56
C VAL A 81 -6.80 2.87 -3.90
N ARG A 82 -6.40 3.96 -4.50
CA ARG A 82 -6.87 4.28 -5.83
C ARG A 82 -5.63 4.45 -6.69
N ALA A 83 -5.01 3.34 -6.96
CA ALA A 83 -3.76 3.35 -7.70
C ALA A 83 -4.02 3.34 -9.18
N SER A 84 -3.09 3.90 -9.91
CA SER A 84 -3.29 4.00 -11.33
C SER A 84 -3.01 2.72 -12.05
N CYS A 85 -2.72 1.68 -11.38
CA CYS A 85 -2.58 0.40 -11.97
C CYS A 85 -1.42 0.26 -12.82
N GLU A 86 -0.47 1.04 -12.73
CA GLU A 86 0.63 0.80 -13.45
C GLU A 86 1.55 0.03 -12.76
N ILE A 87 1.94 -1.05 -13.25
CA ILE A 87 2.92 -1.85 -12.65
C ILE A 87 4.14 -1.20 -12.98
N SER A 88 4.82 -0.84 -12.06
CA SER A 88 5.88 -0.18 -12.38
C SER A 88 6.95 -0.88 -12.76
N ASP A 89 7.05 -1.49 -13.54
CA ASP A 89 8.16 -2.10 -13.86
C ASP A 89 8.65 -1.46 -14.96
N LYS A 90 8.63 -0.64 -15.10
CA LYS A 90 9.12 -0.12 -15.99
C LYS A 90 10.29 0.08 -16.10
N ASN A 91 10.61 -0.12 -16.01
CA ASN A 91 11.42 -0.25 -16.12
C ASN A 91 11.86 -0.40 -16.28
N ALA A 92 11.58 -0.38 -16.36
CA ALA A 92 11.86 -0.64 -16.39
C ALA A 92 12.15 -0.67 -16.45
#